data_f06d09b88ef10697ebeaf6ecfcf6f381
#
_entry.id   f06d09b88ef10697ebeaf6ecfcf6f381
#
_cell.length_a   1.000
_cell.length_b   1.000
_cell.length_c   1.000
_cell.angle_alpha   90.00
_cell.angle_beta   90.00
_cell.angle_gamma   90.00
#
_symmetry.space_group_name_H-M   'P 1'
#
loop_
_entity.id
_entity.type
_entity.pdbx_description
1 polymer ?
#
loop_
_entity_poly.entity_id
_entity_poly.type
_entity_poly.pdbx_seq_one_letter_code
_entity_poly.pdbx_strand_id
1 'polypeptide(L)'
;FFFFFFFNDTATTEIYTLSLHDALPIYRIKAYELPEGSRDSKGQHVANLLQFAPDETIQTVLSIPNYEVARYLVLATRSGKVKKTPLAEYDSPRQGGLIAVRLMADENGENADELIGAALCNAQDDIILVSRLGMSLKFQADDEQLRPMGRQTAGVQGMKFRADDSLLAMDVVPSDSDKDLFVVTNEGFAKRTAIGEYRLQGRNGLGVKAVQLVEGRGALVGALVVSEDDQVMAIMKSGKVIRSNVDEVKRTGRNTQGVTFAKPDKGDMILSIARNEEKDEPEEDGGTAANGAGDTAANGAGETVQSDKNVNNPDEA
;
A
#
# COMPACT_ATOMS: atom_id res chain seq x y z
N PHE A 1 -10.61 -14.44 -4.59
CA PHE A 1 -9.65 -13.65 -3.83
C PHE A 1 -9.85 -13.92 -2.35
N PHE A 2 -8.75 -13.91 -1.61
CA PHE A 2 -8.72 -13.98 -0.15
C PHE A 2 -8.04 -12.73 0.38
N PHE A 3 -8.55 -12.19 1.48
CA PHE A 3 -7.89 -11.10 2.18
C PHE A 3 -7.29 -11.62 3.48
N PHE A 4 -6.04 -11.27 3.72
CA PHE A 4 -5.37 -11.51 4.99
C PHE A 4 -5.32 -10.22 5.79
N PHE A 5 -5.80 -10.27 7.01
CA PHE A 5 -5.76 -9.17 7.95
C PHE A 5 -4.71 -9.48 9.02
N PHE A 6 -3.80 -8.55 9.22
CA PHE A 6 -2.79 -8.60 10.27
C PHE A 6 -3.13 -7.58 11.33
N PHE A 7 -3.02 -7.95 12.59
CA PHE A 7 -3.40 -7.12 13.72
C PHE A 7 -2.21 -6.95 14.66
N ASN A 8 -2.01 -5.72 15.13
CA ASN A 8 -1.12 -5.45 16.26
C ASN A 8 -1.95 -5.31 17.54
N ASP A 9 -1.40 -5.82 18.63
CA ASP A 9 -1.97 -5.70 19.97
C ASP A 9 -1.53 -4.35 20.59
N THR A 10 -2.46 -3.60 21.17
CA THR A 10 -2.20 -2.30 21.82
C THR A 10 -2.47 -2.31 23.32
N ALA A 11 -2.73 -3.47 23.94
CA ALA A 11 -3.13 -3.53 25.33
C ALA A 11 -1.96 -3.42 26.33
N THR A 12 -2.00 -2.38 27.11
CA THR A 12 -1.33 -2.27 28.40
C THR A 12 -2.33 -2.48 29.52
N THR A 13 -2.46 -3.70 30.04
CA THR A 13 -3.07 -3.91 31.36
C THR A 13 -2.57 -5.22 31.96
N GLU A 14 -2.01 -5.11 33.16
CA GLU A 14 -1.47 -6.20 33.97
C GLU A 14 -2.56 -7.20 34.36
N ILE A 15 -2.47 -8.45 33.92
CA ILE A 15 -2.92 -9.63 34.68
C ILE A 15 -2.07 -10.84 34.23
N TYR A 16 -1.47 -11.53 35.19
CA TYR A 16 -0.68 -12.76 35.02
C TYR A 16 -1.55 -13.93 34.55
N THR A 17 -1.73 -14.06 33.26
CA THR A 17 -2.07 -15.31 32.59
C THR A 17 -1.11 -15.45 31.43
N LEU A 18 -0.63 -16.66 31.13
CA LEU A 18 0.22 -16.96 29.96
C LEU A 18 -0.43 -16.33 28.74
N SER A 19 0.02 -15.10 28.46
CA SER A 19 -0.61 -14.19 27.55
C SER A 19 -0.30 -14.62 26.12
N LEU A 20 -1.33 -14.84 25.35
CA LEU A 20 -1.28 -14.98 23.88
C LEU A 20 -0.79 -13.69 23.19
N HIS A 21 -0.44 -12.64 23.95
CA HIS A 21 -0.07 -11.29 23.48
C HIS A 21 1.25 -11.22 22.72
N ASP A 22 2.09 -12.27 22.78
CA ASP A 22 3.36 -12.33 22.04
C ASP A 22 3.21 -12.85 20.61
N ALA A 23 2.00 -13.05 20.10
CA ALA A 23 1.76 -13.65 18.80
C ALA A 23 0.77 -12.86 17.98
N LEU A 24 1.23 -12.36 16.85
CA LEU A 24 0.39 -11.63 15.90
C LEU A 24 -0.51 -12.60 15.11
N PRO A 25 -1.83 -12.45 15.15
CA PRO A 25 -2.73 -13.26 14.36
C PRO A 25 -2.83 -12.76 12.92
N ILE A 26 -3.14 -13.71 12.02
CA ILE A 26 -3.59 -13.47 10.65
C ILE A 26 -4.98 -14.06 10.49
N TYR A 27 -5.90 -13.28 9.97
CA TYR A 27 -7.26 -13.69 9.66
C TYR A 27 -7.44 -13.76 8.16
N ARG A 28 -8.35 -14.63 7.73
CA ARG A 28 -8.69 -14.85 6.34
C ARG A 28 -10.19 -14.68 6.13
N ILE A 29 -10.55 -13.93 5.10
CA ILE A 29 -11.92 -13.82 4.61
C ILE A 29 -11.94 -14.03 3.10
N LYS A 30 -12.97 -14.65 2.59
CA LYS A 30 -13.19 -14.76 1.15
C LYS A 30 -13.82 -13.50 0.62
N ALA A 31 -13.41 -13.04 -0.58
CA ALA A 31 -13.89 -11.77 -1.14
C ALA A 31 -15.42 -11.71 -1.25
N TYR A 32 -16.07 -12.85 -1.56
CA TYR A 32 -17.53 -12.92 -1.68
C TYR A 32 -18.28 -12.86 -0.32
N GLU A 33 -17.56 -12.98 0.81
CA GLU A 33 -18.12 -12.81 2.17
C GLU A 33 -18.11 -11.33 2.59
N LEU A 34 -17.42 -10.46 1.83
CA LEU A 34 -17.44 -9.03 2.07
C LEU A 34 -18.78 -8.43 1.62
N PRO A 35 -19.36 -7.54 2.42
CA PRO A 35 -20.60 -6.85 2.02
C PRO A 35 -20.34 -5.94 0.83
N GLU A 36 -21.23 -6.02 -0.16
CA GLU A 36 -21.26 -5.03 -1.24
C GLU A 36 -21.71 -3.68 -0.71
N GLY A 37 -21.08 -2.61 -1.17
CA GLY A 37 -21.42 -1.25 -0.79
C GLY A 37 -21.11 -0.26 -1.90
N SER A 38 -21.92 0.80 -2.00
CA SER A 38 -21.60 1.91 -2.90
C SER A 38 -20.46 2.74 -2.31
N ARG A 39 -19.79 3.52 -3.16
CA ARG A 39 -18.69 4.43 -2.77
C ARG A 39 -19.09 5.38 -1.63
N ASP A 40 -20.34 5.79 -1.56
CA ASP A 40 -20.87 6.73 -0.57
C ASP A 40 -21.55 6.03 0.62
N SER A 41 -21.54 4.69 0.67
CA SER A 41 -22.13 3.94 1.77
C SER A 41 -21.26 4.02 3.02
N LYS A 42 -21.92 4.00 4.20
CA LYS A 42 -21.21 3.76 5.46
C LYS A 42 -20.71 2.33 5.44
N GLY A 43 -19.41 2.12 5.54
CA GLY A 43 -18.80 0.80 5.68
C GLY A 43 -19.32 0.07 6.93
N GLN A 44 -19.07 -1.23 6.99
CA GLN A 44 -19.31 -2.04 8.18
C GLN A 44 -18.03 -2.16 9.01
N HIS A 45 -18.18 -2.27 10.32
CA HIS A 45 -17.06 -2.52 11.19
C HIS A 45 -16.51 -3.94 10.92
N VAL A 46 -15.20 -4.08 10.78
CA VAL A 46 -14.54 -5.36 10.45
C VAL A 46 -14.80 -6.44 11.51
N ALA A 47 -15.09 -6.08 12.77
CA ALA A 47 -15.51 -7.00 13.81
C ALA A 47 -16.81 -7.78 13.50
N ASN A 48 -17.61 -7.30 12.56
CA ASN A 48 -18.78 -8.03 12.06
C ASN A 48 -18.41 -9.19 11.13
N LEU A 49 -17.19 -9.16 10.60
CA LEU A 49 -16.70 -10.13 9.61
C LEU A 49 -15.66 -11.08 10.19
N LEU A 50 -14.85 -10.62 11.13
CA LEU A 50 -13.74 -11.34 11.72
C LEU A 50 -13.86 -11.36 13.25
N GLN A 51 -13.53 -12.49 13.85
CA GLN A 51 -13.53 -12.68 15.31
C GLN A 51 -12.16 -12.30 15.87
N PHE A 52 -11.91 -11.01 16.05
CA PHE A 52 -10.68 -10.51 16.67
C PHE A 52 -10.97 -9.89 18.05
N ALA A 53 -9.93 -9.76 18.87
CA ALA A 53 -10.05 -9.20 20.21
C ALA A 53 -10.34 -7.67 20.14
N PRO A 54 -10.99 -7.08 21.17
CA PRO A 54 -11.37 -5.66 21.15
C PRO A 54 -10.20 -4.68 21.02
N ASP A 55 -9.01 -5.09 21.39
CA ASP A 55 -7.76 -4.33 21.42
C ASP A 55 -6.87 -4.60 20.18
N GLU A 56 -7.24 -5.55 19.32
CA GLU A 56 -6.55 -5.80 18.06
C GLU A 56 -6.86 -4.71 17.02
N THR A 57 -5.83 -4.23 16.31
CA THR A 57 -5.94 -3.25 15.23
C THR A 57 -5.39 -3.81 13.93
N ILE A 58 -6.04 -3.52 12.80
CA ILE A 58 -5.59 -3.95 11.48
C ILE A 58 -4.30 -3.21 11.13
N GLN A 59 -3.23 -3.94 10.89
CA GLN A 59 -1.96 -3.37 10.45
C GLN A 59 -1.82 -3.35 8.93
N THR A 60 -2.21 -4.43 8.27
CA THR A 60 -2.16 -4.51 6.81
C THR A 60 -3.18 -5.50 6.28
N VAL A 61 -3.56 -5.35 5.03
CA VAL A 61 -4.48 -6.23 4.30
C VAL A 61 -3.80 -6.65 3.01
N LEU A 62 -3.81 -7.94 2.70
CA LEU A 62 -3.31 -8.49 1.45
C LEU A 62 -4.45 -9.19 0.70
N SER A 63 -4.61 -8.84 -0.56
CA SER A 63 -5.52 -9.53 -1.48
C SER A 63 -4.76 -10.59 -2.26
N ILE A 64 -5.21 -11.85 -2.20
CA ILE A 64 -4.62 -12.93 -2.97
C ILE A 64 -5.69 -13.70 -3.76
N PRO A 65 -5.42 -14.08 -5.01
CA PRO A 65 -6.36 -14.89 -5.79
C PRO A 65 -6.40 -16.35 -5.29
N ASN A 66 -5.26 -16.88 -4.88
CA ASN A 66 -5.08 -18.24 -4.37
C ASN A 66 -3.74 -18.35 -3.63
N TYR A 67 -3.42 -19.51 -3.06
CA TYR A 67 -2.16 -19.77 -2.34
C TYR A 67 -0.98 -20.13 -3.25
N GLU A 68 -1.17 -20.11 -4.57
CA GLU A 68 -0.12 -20.39 -5.56
C GLU A 68 0.42 -19.08 -6.21
N VAL A 69 -0.20 -17.92 -5.91
CA VAL A 69 0.20 -16.61 -6.45
C VAL A 69 1.63 -16.24 -6.10
N ALA A 70 2.12 -16.71 -4.96
CA ALA A 70 3.50 -16.57 -4.53
C ALA A 70 3.89 -17.75 -3.64
N ARG A 71 5.19 -18.02 -3.54
CA ARG A 71 5.68 -19.14 -2.74
C ARG A 71 5.66 -18.85 -1.23
N TYR A 72 5.88 -17.60 -0.86
CA TYR A 72 6.06 -17.19 0.53
C TYR A 72 5.28 -15.94 0.89
N LEU A 73 4.94 -15.82 2.16
CA LEU A 73 4.60 -14.59 2.85
C LEU A 73 5.82 -14.13 3.66
N VAL A 74 6.23 -12.89 3.46
CA VAL A 74 7.29 -12.24 4.23
C VAL A 74 6.68 -11.23 5.19
N LEU A 75 7.13 -11.25 6.44
CA LEU A 75 6.74 -10.33 7.49
C LEU A 75 7.97 -9.59 8.01
N ALA A 76 7.81 -8.32 8.36
CA ALA A 76 8.87 -7.53 8.98
C ALA A 76 8.35 -6.75 10.19
N THR A 77 9.17 -6.67 11.24
CA THR A 77 8.81 -6.00 12.49
C THR A 77 9.61 -4.71 12.71
N ARG A 78 9.12 -3.85 13.60
CA ARG A 78 9.75 -2.56 13.94
C ARG A 78 11.21 -2.71 14.40
N SER A 79 11.53 -3.77 15.13
CA SER A 79 12.89 -4.08 15.56
C SER A 79 13.81 -4.57 14.42
N GLY A 80 13.30 -4.64 13.18
CA GLY A 80 14.04 -5.05 11.99
C GLY A 80 14.16 -6.56 11.83
N LYS A 81 13.35 -7.35 12.52
CA LYS A 81 13.26 -8.79 12.25
C LYS A 81 12.45 -9.03 10.99
N VAL A 82 12.84 -10.05 10.25
CA VAL A 82 12.15 -10.52 9.04
C VAL A 82 11.92 -12.02 9.12
N LYS A 83 10.84 -12.47 8.50
CA LYS A 83 10.44 -13.86 8.48
C LYS A 83 9.83 -14.21 7.14
N LYS A 84 10.20 -15.36 6.60
CA LYS A 84 9.60 -15.93 5.38
C LYS A 84 8.93 -17.24 5.74
N THR A 85 7.64 -17.38 5.41
CA THR A 85 6.85 -18.61 5.69
C THR A 85 6.19 -19.05 4.37
N PRO A 86 6.17 -20.36 4.05
CA PRO A 86 5.42 -20.84 2.90
C PRO A 86 3.96 -20.40 2.95
N LEU A 87 3.46 -19.78 1.87
CA LEU A 87 2.11 -19.21 1.83
C LEU A 87 1.04 -20.30 2.09
N ALA A 88 1.27 -21.51 1.62
CA ALA A 88 0.39 -22.64 1.83
C ALA A 88 0.17 -23.01 3.33
N GLU A 89 1.08 -22.63 4.24
CA GLU A 89 0.87 -22.83 5.68
C GLU A 89 -0.28 -22.01 6.26
N TYR A 90 -0.74 -20.98 5.52
CA TYR A 90 -1.86 -20.15 5.91
C TYR A 90 -3.19 -20.61 5.28
N ASP A 91 -3.18 -21.66 4.45
CA ASP A 91 -4.40 -22.28 3.94
C ASP A 91 -5.05 -23.14 5.03
N SER A 92 -5.92 -22.52 5.81
CA SER A 92 -6.61 -23.18 6.92
C SER A 92 -8.07 -22.75 6.97
N PRO A 93 -9.00 -23.68 7.21
CA PRO A 93 -10.42 -23.36 7.33
C PRO A 93 -10.78 -22.66 8.66
N ARG A 94 -9.83 -22.44 9.55
CA ARG A 94 -10.07 -21.85 10.87
C ARG A 94 -10.48 -20.38 10.75
N GLN A 95 -11.63 -20.01 11.33
CA GLN A 95 -12.13 -18.64 11.36
C GLN A 95 -11.52 -17.79 12.49
N GLY A 96 -11.06 -18.41 13.56
CA GLY A 96 -10.48 -17.73 14.74
C GLY A 96 -9.02 -17.29 14.57
N GLY A 97 -8.56 -17.09 13.32
CA GLY A 97 -7.19 -16.65 13.04
C GLY A 97 -6.13 -17.73 13.20
N LEU A 98 -4.94 -17.43 12.69
CA LEU A 98 -3.73 -18.25 12.80
C LEU A 98 -2.60 -17.37 13.30
N ILE A 99 -1.73 -17.89 14.16
CA ILE A 99 -0.50 -17.17 14.52
C ILE A 99 0.36 -17.03 13.25
N ALA A 100 0.70 -15.80 12.90
CA ALA A 100 1.54 -15.47 11.75
C ALA A 100 3.00 -15.26 12.15
N VAL A 101 3.25 -14.58 13.25
CA VAL A 101 4.58 -14.33 13.80
C VAL A 101 4.48 -14.23 15.33
N ARG A 102 5.54 -14.63 16.02
CA ARG A 102 5.67 -14.37 17.44
C ARG A 102 6.45 -13.07 17.61
N LEU A 103 5.83 -12.07 18.23
CA LEU A 103 6.49 -10.82 18.60
C LEU A 103 7.32 -11.03 19.86
N MET A 104 8.48 -10.41 19.93
CA MET A 104 9.36 -10.48 21.09
C MET A 104 9.21 -9.20 21.89
N ALA A 105 8.98 -9.33 23.19
CA ALA A 105 9.08 -8.19 24.09
C ALA A 105 10.53 -7.68 24.13
N ASP A 106 10.71 -6.42 24.51
CA ASP A 106 12.03 -5.85 24.78
C ASP A 106 12.70 -6.52 26.01
N GLU A 107 13.93 -6.13 26.32
CA GLU A 107 14.71 -6.68 27.43
C GLU A 107 14.02 -6.48 28.80
N ASN A 108 13.10 -5.49 28.89
CA ASN A 108 12.34 -5.19 30.09
C ASN A 108 10.98 -5.91 30.15
N GLY A 109 10.57 -6.57 29.06
CA GLY A 109 9.29 -7.24 28.93
C GLY A 109 8.10 -6.30 28.75
N GLU A 110 8.34 -4.99 28.50
CA GLU A 110 7.31 -3.96 28.54
C GLU A 110 6.77 -3.58 27.16
N ASN A 111 7.55 -3.79 26.07
CA ASN A 111 7.13 -3.40 24.71
C ASN A 111 7.23 -4.61 23.78
N ALA A 112 6.11 -5.15 23.37
CA ALA A 112 6.10 -6.09 22.27
C ALA A 112 6.57 -5.40 20.98
N ASP A 113 7.34 -6.13 20.14
CA ASP A 113 7.68 -5.68 18.80
C ASP A 113 6.39 -5.46 17.98
N GLU A 114 6.44 -4.74 16.91
CA GLU A 114 5.27 -4.38 16.09
C GLU A 114 5.49 -4.80 14.64
N LEU A 115 4.45 -5.35 14.00
CA LEU A 115 4.48 -5.63 12.57
C LEU A 115 4.50 -4.31 11.79
N ILE A 116 5.46 -4.17 10.88
CA ILE A 116 5.55 -2.99 10.01
C ILE A 116 5.08 -3.29 8.60
N GLY A 117 5.25 -4.52 8.13
CA GLY A 117 4.84 -4.87 6.79
C GLY A 117 4.70 -6.38 6.57
N ALA A 118 3.85 -6.71 5.60
CA ALA A 118 3.67 -8.05 5.07
C ALA A 118 3.59 -7.98 3.55
N ALA A 119 4.25 -8.89 2.86
CA ALA A 119 4.26 -8.94 1.40
C ALA A 119 4.42 -10.37 0.88
N LEU A 120 3.88 -10.61 -0.31
CA LEU A 120 4.08 -11.86 -1.05
C LEU A 120 5.47 -11.85 -1.70
N CYS A 121 6.14 -12.99 -1.72
CA CYS A 121 7.52 -13.10 -2.19
C CYS A 121 7.82 -14.46 -2.78
N ASN A 122 8.70 -14.48 -3.78
CA ASN A 122 9.34 -15.68 -4.31
C ASN A 122 10.83 -15.70 -3.93
N ALA A 123 11.48 -16.85 -4.10
CA ALA A 123 12.89 -17.01 -3.69
C ALA A 123 13.88 -16.15 -4.51
N GLN A 124 13.48 -15.73 -5.71
CA GLN A 124 14.30 -14.91 -6.60
C GLN A 124 14.11 -13.40 -6.38
N ASP A 125 13.08 -13.02 -5.62
CA ASP A 125 12.80 -11.62 -5.34
C ASP A 125 13.79 -11.06 -4.32
N ASP A 126 13.98 -9.75 -4.36
CA ASP A 126 14.72 -9.02 -3.35
C ASP A 126 13.76 -8.45 -2.30
N ILE A 127 14.20 -8.38 -1.06
CA ILE A 127 13.52 -7.67 0.02
C ILE A 127 14.27 -6.37 0.29
N ILE A 128 13.56 -5.25 0.29
CA ILE A 128 14.11 -3.96 0.69
C ILE A 128 13.49 -3.50 2.01
N LEU A 129 14.36 -3.17 2.96
CA LEU A 129 14.00 -2.62 4.27
C LEU A 129 14.42 -1.15 4.31
N VAL A 130 13.56 -0.29 4.85
CA VAL A 130 13.85 1.15 5.00
C VAL A 130 13.61 1.55 6.44
N SER A 131 14.59 2.23 7.05
CA SER A 131 14.49 2.70 8.43
C SER A 131 13.95 4.13 8.54
N ARG A 132 13.49 4.52 9.73
CA ARG A 132 12.97 5.87 10.01
C ARG A 132 14.01 6.96 9.81
N LEU A 133 15.27 6.66 10.05
CA LEU A 133 16.40 7.61 9.85
C LEU A 133 16.97 7.55 8.43
N GLY A 134 16.26 6.93 7.48
CA GLY A 134 16.57 6.98 6.05
C GLY A 134 17.70 6.06 5.61
N MET A 135 17.96 4.99 6.33
CA MET A 135 18.82 3.91 5.88
C MET A 135 17.98 2.85 5.13
N SER A 136 18.60 2.14 4.21
CA SER A 136 17.96 1.03 3.49
C SER A 136 18.90 -0.15 3.34
N LEU A 137 18.34 -1.36 3.37
CA LEU A 137 19.07 -2.59 3.17
C LEU A 137 18.28 -3.48 2.22
N LYS A 138 18.92 -3.88 1.11
CA LYS A 138 18.33 -4.78 0.10
C LYS A 138 19.09 -6.10 0.10
N PHE A 139 18.37 -7.21 0.20
CA PHE A 139 18.93 -8.57 0.16
C PHE A 139 17.98 -9.52 -0.56
N GLN A 140 18.50 -10.59 -1.10
CA GLN A 140 17.72 -11.59 -1.82
C GLN A 140 16.93 -12.47 -0.86
N ALA A 141 15.70 -12.82 -1.25
CA ALA A 141 14.81 -13.66 -0.46
C ALA A 141 15.09 -15.17 -0.62
N ASP A 142 16.30 -15.54 -1.01
CA ASP A 142 16.72 -16.93 -1.14
C ASP A 142 16.83 -17.65 0.20
N ASP A 143 17.12 -18.94 0.18
CA ASP A 143 17.23 -19.75 1.39
C ASP A 143 18.59 -19.59 2.10
N GLU A 144 19.60 -18.99 1.46
CA GLU A 144 20.88 -18.64 2.09
C GLU A 144 20.72 -17.43 3.00
N GLN A 145 20.00 -16.39 2.53
CA GLN A 145 19.76 -15.18 3.29
C GLN A 145 18.58 -15.34 4.24
N LEU A 146 17.46 -15.93 3.81
CA LEU A 146 16.25 -16.03 4.60
C LEU A 146 15.59 -17.41 4.43
N ARG A 147 15.94 -18.36 5.27
CA ARG A 147 15.33 -19.71 5.25
C ARG A 147 13.83 -19.60 5.56
N PRO A 148 12.99 -20.41 4.91
CA PRO A 148 11.59 -20.54 5.30
C PRO A 148 11.47 -21.01 6.77
N MET A 149 10.55 -20.39 7.49
CA MET A 149 10.30 -20.65 8.90
C MET A 149 8.82 -20.89 9.15
N GLY A 150 8.51 -21.73 10.10
CA GLY A 150 7.13 -22.00 10.52
C GLY A 150 6.46 -20.76 11.11
N ARG A 151 5.12 -20.72 11.09
CA ARG A 151 4.30 -19.56 11.49
C ARG A 151 4.58 -19.04 12.90
N GLN A 152 4.89 -19.92 13.86
CA GLN A 152 5.05 -19.56 15.27
C GLN A 152 6.46 -19.07 15.65
N THR A 153 7.30 -18.68 14.70
CA THR A 153 8.64 -18.16 14.96
C THR A 153 8.66 -16.63 14.95
N ALA A 154 9.62 -16.04 15.65
CA ALA A 154 9.81 -14.59 15.71
C ALA A 154 10.61 -14.02 14.50
N GLY A 155 11.12 -14.88 13.62
CA GLY A 155 11.98 -14.45 12.53
C GLY A 155 13.44 -14.26 12.94
N VAL A 156 14.21 -13.65 12.04
CA VAL A 156 15.65 -13.39 12.18
C VAL A 156 15.93 -11.92 11.91
N GLN A 157 17.08 -11.42 12.36
CA GLN A 157 17.45 -10.03 12.11
C GLN A 157 17.65 -9.78 10.61
N GLY A 158 16.83 -8.90 10.04
CA GLY A 158 16.92 -8.41 8.67
C GLY A 158 17.84 -7.21 8.58
N MET A 159 17.61 -6.19 9.40
CA MET A 159 18.38 -4.94 9.44
C MET A 159 18.77 -4.59 10.87
N LYS A 160 19.99 -4.09 11.06
CA LYS A 160 20.45 -3.48 12.32
C LYS A 160 20.25 -1.99 12.29
N PHE A 161 20.02 -1.42 13.46
CA PHE A 161 19.86 0.02 13.64
C PHE A 161 20.97 0.63 14.48
N ARG A 162 21.16 1.92 14.34
CA ARG A 162 22.00 2.76 15.21
C ARG A 162 21.10 3.69 16.00
N ALA A 163 21.49 3.97 17.24
CA ALA A 163 20.72 4.81 18.14
C ALA A 163 19.22 4.41 18.18
N ASP A 164 18.32 5.36 18.23
CA ASP A 164 16.88 5.16 18.32
C ASP A 164 16.20 4.93 16.96
N ASP A 165 16.92 4.42 15.95
CA ASP A 165 16.35 4.08 14.65
C ASP A 165 15.54 2.79 14.71
N SER A 166 14.58 2.65 13.82
CA SER A 166 13.72 1.46 13.71
C SER A 166 13.27 1.25 12.29
N LEU A 167 12.74 0.07 11.98
CA LEU A 167 12.15 -0.19 10.67
C LEU A 167 10.92 0.69 10.45
N LEU A 168 10.84 1.31 9.28
CA LEU A 168 9.71 2.10 8.82
C LEU A 168 8.87 1.36 7.79
N ALA A 169 9.52 0.69 6.85
CA ALA A 169 8.86 0.01 5.74
C ALA A 169 9.64 -1.20 5.26
N MET A 170 8.92 -2.16 4.73
CA MET A 170 9.42 -3.32 3.99
C MET A 170 8.63 -3.43 2.70
N ASP A 171 9.33 -3.70 1.60
CA ASP A 171 8.69 -4.04 0.34
C ASP A 171 9.47 -5.14 -0.39
N VAL A 172 8.83 -5.79 -1.37
CA VAL A 172 9.41 -6.83 -2.21
C VAL A 172 9.65 -6.28 -3.60
N VAL A 173 10.85 -6.49 -4.09
CA VAL A 173 11.31 -6.09 -5.42
C VAL A 173 11.40 -7.34 -6.28
N PRO A 174 10.54 -7.52 -7.30
CA PRO A 174 10.69 -8.62 -8.24
C PRO A 174 12.06 -8.58 -8.92
N SER A 175 12.63 -9.76 -9.20
CA SER A 175 13.91 -9.85 -9.93
C SER A 175 13.85 -9.07 -11.23
N ASP A 176 14.95 -8.41 -11.58
CA ASP A 176 15.14 -7.68 -12.84
C ASP A 176 14.10 -6.58 -13.12
N SER A 177 13.49 -6.02 -12.07
CA SER A 177 12.53 -4.95 -12.23
C SER A 177 13.19 -3.56 -12.29
N ASP A 178 12.74 -2.71 -13.23
CA ASP A 178 13.12 -1.28 -13.32
C ASP A 178 12.17 -0.43 -12.45
N LYS A 179 12.05 -0.80 -11.18
CA LYS A 179 11.27 -0.06 -10.21
C LYS A 179 12.10 0.96 -9.46
N ASP A 180 11.40 1.83 -8.77
CA ASP A 180 11.98 2.87 -7.92
C ASP A 180 11.61 2.65 -6.46
N LEU A 181 12.50 3.06 -5.56
CA LEU A 181 12.15 3.31 -4.17
C LEU A 181 11.65 4.74 -4.04
N PHE A 182 10.39 4.90 -3.67
CA PHE A 182 9.73 6.18 -3.40
C PHE A 182 9.63 6.38 -1.90
N VAL A 183 10.17 7.47 -1.38
CA VAL A 183 10.17 7.80 0.04
C VAL A 183 9.55 9.17 0.27
N VAL A 184 8.80 9.33 1.37
CA VAL A 184 8.08 10.56 1.70
C VAL A 184 8.29 10.95 3.15
N THR A 185 8.40 12.27 3.40
CA THR A 185 8.46 12.83 4.76
C THR A 185 7.10 13.41 5.17
N ASN A 186 6.87 13.56 6.48
CA ASN A 186 5.65 14.14 7.03
C ASN A 186 5.41 15.60 6.59
N GLU A 187 6.46 16.33 6.21
CA GLU A 187 6.38 17.71 5.69
C GLU A 187 6.13 17.75 4.16
N GLY A 188 5.91 16.59 3.52
CA GLY A 188 5.53 16.50 2.12
C GLY A 188 6.68 16.55 1.12
N PHE A 189 7.90 16.25 1.54
CA PHE A 189 9.01 16.06 0.62
C PHE A 189 9.09 14.60 0.20
N ALA A 190 9.24 14.35 -1.09
CA ALA A 190 9.38 13.02 -1.65
C ALA A 190 10.63 12.89 -2.51
N LYS A 191 11.03 11.66 -2.70
CA LYS A 191 12.18 11.28 -3.52
C LYS A 191 11.93 9.95 -4.18
N ARG A 192 12.32 9.84 -5.45
CA ARG A 192 12.31 8.61 -6.24
C ARG A 192 13.74 8.24 -6.63
N THR A 193 14.13 7.00 -6.41
CA THR A 193 15.49 6.51 -6.73
C THR A 193 15.40 5.11 -7.32
N ALA A 194 16.07 4.88 -8.44
CA ALA A 194 16.10 3.57 -9.08
C ALA A 194 16.55 2.48 -8.10
N ILE A 195 15.82 1.37 -8.07
CA ILE A 195 16.10 0.25 -7.17
C ILE A 195 17.48 -0.38 -7.42
N GLY A 196 17.99 -0.25 -8.65
CA GLY A 196 19.33 -0.69 -9.03
C GLY A 196 20.47 0.06 -8.33
N GLU A 197 20.23 1.29 -7.82
CA GLU A 197 21.21 2.02 -7.02
C GLU A 197 21.41 1.41 -5.62
N TYR A 198 20.51 0.55 -5.17
CA TYR A 198 20.61 -0.15 -3.89
C TYR A 198 21.27 -1.50 -4.12
N ARG A 199 22.56 -1.59 -3.81
CA ARG A 199 23.31 -2.84 -3.95
C ARG A 199 22.72 -3.95 -3.09
N LEU A 200 22.78 -5.19 -3.57
CA LEU A 200 22.52 -6.37 -2.75
C LEU A 200 23.53 -6.45 -1.60
N GLN A 201 23.04 -6.79 -0.41
CA GLN A 201 23.83 -6.94 0.81
C GLN A 201 23.39 -8.22 1.52
N GLY A 202 24.18 -8.71 2.47
CA GLY A 202 23.68 -9.68 3.42
C GLY A 202 22.71 -9.02 4.40
N ARG A 203 21.67 -9.76 4.85
CA ARG A 203 20.83 -9.30 5.95
C ARG A 203 21.64 -9.06 7.22
N ASN A 204 21.01 -8.44 8.25
CA ASN A 204 21.63 -8.10 9.52
C ASN A 204 22.75 -7.04 9.40
N GLY A 205 22.74 -6.24 8.33
CA GLY A 205 23.59 -5.07 8.12
C GLY A 205 22.94 -3.77 8.56
N LEU A 206 23.73 -2.67 8.54
CA LEU A 206 23.25 -1.30 8.77
C LEU A 206 22.67 -0.66 7.50
N GLY A 207 22.86 -1.30 6.36
CA GLY A 207 22.39 -0.78 5.08
C GLY A 207 23.18 0.40 4.52
N VAL A 208 22.57 1.08 3.54
CA VAL A 208 23.07 2.28 2.89
C VAL A 208 22.03 3.39 2.95
N LYS A 209 22.44 4.64 2.82
CA LYS A 209 21.52 5.77 2.83
C LYS A 209 20.52 5.67 1.67
N ALA A 210 19.22 5.80 1.97
CA ALA A 210 18.14 5.92 0.99
C ALA A 210 17.80 7.40 0.73
N VAL A 211 17.87 8.24 1.76
CA VAL A 211 17.56 9.66 1.69
C VAL A 211 18.45 10.43 2.66
N GLN A 212 18.76 11.66 2.34
CA GLN A 212 19.42 12.59 3.25
C GLN A 212 18.34 13.42 3.96
N LEU A 213 18.03 13.05 5.19
CA LEU A 213 17.16 13.84 6.05
C LEU A 213 17.90 15.10 6.51
N VAL A 214 17.23 16.25 6.42
CA VAL A 214 17.73 17.56 6.86
C VAL A 214 16.67 18.26 7.69
N GLU A 215 17.13 19.12 8.58
CA GLU A 215 16.25 19.94 9.40
C GLU A 215 15.27 20.77 8.54
N GLY A 216 14.02 20.86 8.97
CA GLY A 216 12.95 21.58 8.25
C GLY A 216 12.29 20.79 7.11
N ARG A 217 12.72 19.56 6.81
CA ARG A 217 12.07 18.69 5.82
C ARG A 217 11.30 17.53 6.42
N GLY A 218 11.26 17.45 7.74
CA GLY A 218 10.50 16.46 8.49
C GLY A 218 11.18 15.08 8.57
N ALA A 219 10.46 14.14 9.16
CA ALA A 219 10.84 12.74 9.33
C ALA A 219 10.22 11.87 8.24
N LEU A 220 10.85 10.74 7.90
CA LEU A 220 10.24 9.76 7.00
C LEU A 220 8.97 9.16 7.62
N VAL A 221 7.92 9.08 6.80
CA VAL A 221 6.63 8.47 7.17
C VAL A 221 6.24 7.32 6.26
N GLY A 222 6.92 7.15 5.12
CA GLY A 222 6.64 6.03 4.22
C GLY A 222 7.72 5.80 3.19
N ALA A 223 7.80 4.56 2.74
CA ALA A 223 8.63 4.12 1.62
C ALA A 223 7.89 3.00 0.87
N LEU A 224 7.86 3.06 -0.45
CA LEU A 224 7.18 2.12 -1.34
C LEU A 224 8.07 1.80 -2.55
N VAL A 225 8.01 0.58 -3.03
CA VAL A 225 8.56 0.20 -4.33
C VAL A 225 7.49 0.44 -5.39
N VAL A 226 7.77 1.31 -6.35
CA VAL A 226 6.80 1.79 -7.34
C VAL A 226 7.35 1.69 -8.75
N SER A 227 6.46 1.59 -9.73
CA SER A 227 6.74 1.80 -11.16
C SER A 227 6.53 3.28 -11.51
N GLU A 228 7.03 3.71 -12.66
CA GLU A 228 6.91 5.11 -13.09
C GLU A 228 5.46 5.53 -13.35
N ASP A 229 4.64 4.59 -13.83
CA ASP A 229 3.22 4.75 -14.16
C ASP A 229 2.28 4.52 -12.97
N ASP A 230 2.82 4.24 -11.79
CA ASP A 230 2.02 4.09 -10.57
C ASP A 230 1.55 5.45 -10.03
N GLN A 231 0.55 5.38 -9.16
CA GLN A 231 0.07 6.53 -8.38
C GLN A 231 0.26 6.28 -6.89
N VAL A 232 0.58 7.32 -6.17
CA VAL A 232 0.74 7.31 -4.72
C VAL A 232 -0.29 8.21 -4.06
N MET A 233 -0.95 7.69 -3.05
CA MET A 233 -1.85 8.42 -2.16
C MET A 233 -1.09 8.84 -0.91
N ALA A 234 -1.11 10.13 -0.58
CA ALA A 234 -0.62 10.66 0.68
C ALA A 234 -1.80 10.95 1.60
N ILE A 235 -1.81 10.35 2.78
CA ILE A 235 -2.87 10.45 3.78
C ILE A 235 -2.43 11.45 4.84
N MET A 236 -3.18 12.55 4.97
CA MET A 236 -2.91 13.63 5.91
C MET A 236 -3.52 13.35 7.28
N LYS A 237 -2.99 13.99 8.32
CA LYS A 237 -3.53 13.95 9.67
C LYS A 237 -4.98 14.47 9.75
N SER A 238 -5.34 15.42 8.91
CA SER A 238 -6.71 15.94 8.78
C SER A 238 -7.70 14.96 8.16
N GLY A 239 -7.24 13.80 7.64
CA GLY A 239 -8.05 12.86 6.87
C GLY A 239 -8.13 13.18 5.37
N LYS A 240 -7.53 14.28 4.91
CA LYS A 240 -7.40 14.60 3.48
C LYS A 240 -6.46 13.60 2.82
N VAL A 241 -6.82 13.13 1.63
CA VAL A 241 -5.98 12.26 0.80
C VAL A 241 -5.60 13.02 -0.46
N ILE A 242 -4.31 13.04 -0.77
CA ILE A 242 -3.77 13.60 -2.01
C ILE A 242 -3.28 12.43 -2.86
N ARG A 243 -3.77 12.34 -4.10
CA ARG A 243 -3.33 11.38 -5.13
C ARG A 243 -2.41 12.10 -6.10
N SER A 244 -1.29 11.51 -6.44
CA SER A 244 -0.28 12.08 -7.34
C SER A 244 0.40 10.96 -8.11
N ASN A 245 0.80 11.25 -9.35
CA ASN A 245 1.55 10.29 -10.16
C ASN A 245 3.01 10.21 -9.70
N VAL A 246 3.59 9.04 -9.81
CA VAL A 246 5.00 8.80 -9.43
C VAL A 246 5.96 9.56 -10.35
N ASP A 247 5.64 9.73 -11.62
CA ASP A 247 6.45 10.43 -12.62
C ASP A 247 6.61 11.94 -12.34
N GLU A 248 5.69 12.55 -11.59
CA GLU A 248 5.81 13.94 -11.13
C GLU A 248 7.01 14.17 -10.21
N VAL A 249 7.51 13.11 -9.56
CA VAL A 249 8.72 13.15 -8.74
C VAL A 249 9.91 12.66 -9.55
N LYS A 250 10.79 13.58 -9.95
CA LYS A 250 11.96 13.24 -10.75
C LYS A 250 12.86 12.19 -10.05
N ARG A 251 13.30 11.17 -10.82
CA ARG A 251 14.28 10.17 -10.37
C ARG A 251 15.60 10.84 -9.98
N THR A 252 16.12 10.60 -8.79
CA THR A 252 17.33 11.20 -8.24
C THR A 252 18.19 10.16 -7.52
N GLY A 253 19.48 10.43 -7.34
CA GLY A 253 20.40 9.53 -6.67
C GLY A 253 20.10 9.35 -5.18
N ARG A 254 20.58 8.26 -4.56
CA ARG A 254 20.30 7.86 -3.17
C ARG A 254 20.56 8.93 -2.12
N ASN A 255 21.65 9.65 -2.24
CA ASN A 255 22.09 10.63 -1.22
C ASN A 255 21.59 12.04 -1.52
N THR A 256 20.29 12.21 -1.79
CA THR A 256 19.63 13.48 -2.02
C THR A 256 18.51 13.71 -1.03
N GLN A 257 18.01 14.96 -0.95
CA GLN A 257 17.04 15.40 0.07
C GLN A 257 15.59 15.28 -0.39
N GLY A 258 15.35 14.99 -1.68
CA GLY A 258 14.01 15.00 -2.27
C GLY A 258 13.52 16.38 -2.69
N VAL A 259 12.31 16.40 -3.26
CA VAL A 259 11.60 17.57 -3.77
C VAL A 259 10.22 17.67 -3.10
N THR A 260 9.57 18.82 -3.21
CA THR A 260 8.18 18.96 -2.74
C THR A 260 7.26 18.09 -3.59
N PHE A 261 6.54 17.21 -2.93
CA PHE A 261 5.58 16.27 -3.50
C PHE A 261 4.15 16.66 -3.15
N ALA A 262 3.89 16.85 -1.86
CA ALA A 262 2.61 17.33 -1.36
C ALA A 262 2.89 18.45 -0.36
N LYS A 263 2.01 19.45 -0.33
CA LYS A 263 2.16 20.56 0.62
C LYS A 263 1.04 20.47 1.65
N PRO A 264 1.32 19.95 2.87
CA PRO A 264 0.36 19.96 3.95
C PRO A 264 -0.06 21.40 4.29
N ASP A 265 -1.32 21.57 4.69
CA ASP A 265 -1.80 22.83 5.22
C ASP A 265 -1.12 23.15 6.55
N LYS A 266 -1.17 24.42 7.00
CA LYS A 266 -0.52 24.83 8.24
C LYS A 266 -1.06 24.05 9.43
N GLY A 267 -0.21 23.28 10.09
CA GLY A 267 -0.54 22.41 11.22
C GLY A 267 -1.03 21.01 10.86
N ASP A 268 -1.08 20.70 9.56
CA ASP A 268 -1.31 19.35 9.04
C ASP A 268 0.01 18.65 8.72
N MET A 269 -0.01 17.35 8.50
CA MET A 269 1.16 16.56 8.12
C MET A 269 0.73 15.28 7.39
N ILE A 270 1.63 14.72 6.61
CA ILE A 270 1.44 13.38 6.05
C ILE A 270 1.68 12.35 7.15
N LEU A 271 0.72 11.45 7.34
CA LEU A 271 0.83 10.33 8.29
C LEU A 271 1.34 9.06 7.64
N SER A 272 0.88 8.78 6.41
CA SER A 272 1.24 7.57 5.68
C SER A 272 1.07 7.77 4.18
N ILE A 273 1.60 6.83 3.42
CA ILE A 273 1.44 6.73 1.97
C ILE A 273 0.99 5.33 1.58
N ALA A 274 0.24 5.24 0.49
CA ALA A 274 -0.18 3.98 -0.09
C ALA A 274 -0.06 4.05 -1.61
N ARG A 275 0.19 2.90 -2.26
CA ARG A 275 0.08 2.80 -3.72
C ARG A 275 -1.40 2.72 -4.09
N ASN A 276 -1.79 3.45 -5.13
CA ASN A 276 -3.11 3.29 -5.73
C ASN A 276 -3.05 2.07 -6.67
N GLU A 277 -3.83 1.05 -6.35
CA GLU A 277 -3.93 -0.16 -7.18
C GLU A 277 -5.04 -0.07 -8.23
N GLU A 278 -5.92 0.93 -8.12
CA GLU A 278 -6.91 1.22 -9.15
C GLU A 278 -6.19 1.83 -10.36
N LYS A 279 -6.12 1.08 -11.45
CA LYS A 279 -5.83 1.67 -12.76
C LYS A 279 -7.09 2.39 -13.20
N ASP A 280 -6.99 3.67 -13.55
CA ASP A 280 -8.06 4.39 -14.21
C ASP A 280 -8.42 3.58 -15.48
N GLU A 281 -9.59 2.91 -15.48
CA GLU A 281 -10.14 2.39 -16.72
C GLU A 281 -10.33 3.62 -17.62
N PRO A 282 -9.89 3.59 -18.90
CA PRO A 282 -10.16 4.69 -19.80
C PRO A 282 -11.67 4.91 -19.79
N GLU A 283 -12.10 6.14 -19.46
CA GLU A 283 -13.50 6.54 -19.57
C GLU A 283 -13.94 6.16 -21.00
N GLU A 284 -14.79 5.16 -21.14
CA GLU A 284 -15.47 4.91 -22.39
C GLU A 284 -16.27 6.17 -22.70
N ASP A 285 -15.76 6.93 -23.67
CA ASP A 285 -16.42 8.11 -24.21
C ASP A 285 -17.81 7.67 -24.67
N GLY A 286 -18.81 7.94 -23.84
CA GLY A 286 -20.21 7.62 -24.07
C GLY A 286 -20.71 8.46 -25.23
N GLY A 287 -20.30 8.07 -26.44
CA GLY A 287 -20.82 8.59 -27.67
C GLY A 287 -22.32 8.35 -27.71
N THR A 288 -23.07 9.41 -27.50
CA THR A 288 -24.50 9.52 -27.72
C THR A 288 -24.83 9.08 -29.16
N ALA A 289 -25.18 7.79 -29.31
CA ALA A 289 -25.80 7.31 -30.52
C ALA A 289 -27.18 7.95 -30.62
N ALA A 290 -27.30 8.96 -31.50
CA ALA A 290 -28.57 9.48 -31.93
C ALA A 290 -29.37 8.37 -32.64
N ASN A 291 -30.36 7.85 -31.97
CA ASN A 291 -31.35 6.97 -32.56
C ASN A 291 -32.19 7.73 -33.58
N GLY A 292 -31.86 7.59 -34.85
CA GLY A 292 -32.75 7.82 -35.97
C GLY A 292 -33.63 6.59 -36.21
N ALA A 293 -34.78 6.57 -35.57
CA ALA A 293 -35.82 5.61 -35.97
C ALA A 293 -36.56 6.18 -37.17
N GLY A 294 -36.31 5.61 -38.35
CA GLY A 294 -37.18 5.75 -39.51
C GLY A 294 -38.43 4.92 -39.32
N ASP A 295 -39.57 5.55 -39.48
CA ASP A 295 -40.82 4.81 -39.70
C ASP A 295 -41.45 5.33 -41.01
N THR A 296 -41.64 4.38 -41.90
CA THR A 296 -42.30 4.48 -43.20
C THR A 296 -43.80 4.29 -43.02
N ALA A 297 -44.62 5.19 -43.55
CA ALA A 297 -45.85 4.81 -44.30
C ALA A 297 -46.60 6.04 -44.84
N ALA A 298 -46.60 6.18 -46.14
CA ALA A 298 -47.71 6.19 -47.07
C ALA A 298 -48.80 7.29 -47.04
N ASN A 299 -48.91 7.91 -48.23
CA ASN A 299 -50.09 8.40 -48.91
C ASN A 299 -50.74 9.74 -48.59
N GLY A 300 -50.82 10.53 -49.64
CA GLY A 300 -52.02 11.38 -49.90
C GLY A 300 -51.74 12.74 -50.49
N ALA A 301 -51.71 12.79 -51.81
CA ALA A 301 -52.18 13.82 -52.76
C ALA A 301 -52.62 15.19 -52.23
N GLY A 302 -52.23 16.23 -52.98
CA GLY A 302 -53.05 17.42 -53.11
C GLY A 302 -52.35 18.74 -53.20
N GLU A 303 -52.04 19.16 -54.45
CA GLU A 303 -52.25 20.45 -55.08
C GLU A 303 -51.78 21.78 -54.39
N THR A 304 -50.84 22.39 -55.12
CA THR A 304 -50.82 23.79 -55.65
C THR A 304 -51.38 24.90 -54.79
N VAL A 305 -50.62 25.98 -54.64
CA VAL A 305 -50.77 27.27 -55.30
C VAL A 305 -49.72 28.28 -54.81
N GLN A 306 -49.15 28.99 -55.74
CA GLN A 306 -48.27 30.15 -55.72
C GLN A 306 -48.78 31.32 -54.85
N SER A 307 -47.89 32.10 -54.34
CA SER A 307 -47.55 33.45 -54.78
C SER A 307 -46.83 34.25 -53.70
N ASP A 308 -45.71 34.71 -54.08
CA ASP A 308 -45.29 36.07 -54.32
C ASP A 308 -45.16 37.10 -53.20
N LYS A 309 -43.96 37.65 -53.24
CA LYS A 309 -43.56 39.07 -52.96
C LYS A 309 -43.36 39.50 -51.50
N ASN A 310 -42.19 39.81 -51.23
CA ASN A 310 -41.34 40.95 -51.56
C ASN A 310 -41.21 41.93 -50.39
N VAL A 311 -40.00 42.37 -50.17
CA VAL A 311 -39.51 43.70 -49.91
C VAL A 311 -39.26 44.19 -48.49
N ASN A 312 -38.00 44.48 -48.36
CA ASN A 312 -37.33 45.60 -47.69
C ASN A 312 -36.98 45.55 -46.18
N ASN A 313 -35.69 45.57 -46.05
CA ASN A 313 -34.86 46.34 -45.13
C ASN A 313 -35.19 47.87 -45.27
N PRO A 314 -34.74 48.83 -44.43
CA PRO A 314 -33.57 48.86 -43.58
C PRO A 314 -33.72 49.66 -42.26
N ASP A 315 -32.59 49.73 -41.54
CA ASP A 315 -31.96 50.83 -40.78
C ASP A 315 -32.39 51.20 -39.36
N GLU A 316 -31.29 51.24 -38.58
CA GLU A 316 -30.87 52.29 -37.62
C GLU A 316 -31.60 52.41 -36.27
N ALA A 317 -30.91 52.07 -35.26
CA ALA A 317 -30.23 52.95 -34.27
C ALA A 317 -29.48 52.10 -33.22
#